data_83751d3edd6482602e6c5fac1547c72d
#
_entry.id   83751d3edd6482602e6c5fac1547c72d
#
_cell.length_a   1.000
_cell.length_b   1.000
_cell.length_c   1.000
_cell.angle_alpha   90.00
_cell.angle_beta   90.00
_cell.angle_gamma   90.00
#
_symmetry.space_group_name_H-M   'P 1'
#
loop_
_entity.id
_entity.type
_entity.pdbx_description
1 polymer ?
#
loop_
_entity_poly.entity_id
_entity_poly.type
_entity_poly.pdbx_seq_one_letter_code
_entity_poly.pdbx_strand_id
1 'polypeptide(L)'
;FGSVVQLSASPTSDYSFVSWTGPVVDESSSTTEVIILGPTSISANLEKKTTDVTLEVTSLDYLGSTIGPNPSIGGKIEGPSTVKVNDSYSYNALPESGFRFLSWQDQQGSTLSSNPTSFFSFSSPSSIIASFQQLSYPINVYSNSPDEGRVQWIGVGSGSSLESVVPHGSTIQMIAKPASDFVFSHWESDNLDLFNHTEPFLEVLVTQSATLSPVFTAKSLPSITFQINPSIGGNATHEISSIENTFLITA
;
A
#
# COMPACT_ATOMS: atom_id res chain seq x y z
N PHE A 1 -63.21 -29.46 30.25
CA PHE A 1 -63.40 -28.01 30.48
C PHE A 1 -62.64 -27.63 31.73
N GLY A 2 -61.74 -26.61 31.60
CA GLY A 2 -60.95 -26.15 32.75
C GLY A 2 -59.72 -26.96 33.05
N SER A 3 -59.25 -27.81 32.13
CA SER A 3 -57.94 -28.51 32.29
C SER A 3 -56.81 -27.55 32.25
N VAL A 4 -55.90 -27.65 33.23
CA VAL A 4 -54.63 -26.93 33.24
C VAL A 4 -53.59 -27.75 32.45
N VAL A 5 -52.93 -27.12 31.51
CA VAL A 5 -51.87 -27.72 30.72
C VAL A 5 -50.56 -26.93 30.94
N GLN A 6 -49.51 -27.62 31.31
CA GLN A 6 -48.18 -27.00 31.40
C GLN A 6 -47.51 -26.96 30.03
N LEU A 7 -46.92 -25.81 29.73
CA LEU A 7 -46.17 -25.54 28.51
C LEU A 7 -44.70 -25.28 28.84
N SER A 8 -43.82 -25.74 27.99
CA SER A 8 -42.37 -25.45 28.09
C SER A 8 -41.81 -25.16 26.70
N ALA A 9 -41.16 -24.03 26.55
CA ALA A 9 -40.38 -23.70 25.36
C ALA A 9 -38.91 -24.05 25.64
N SER A 10 -38.34 -24.88 24.77
CA SER A 10 -36.91 -25.27 24.82
C SER A 10 -36.23 -24.83 23.54
N PRO A 11 -35.77 -23.57 23.44
CA PRO A 11 -35.05 -23.10 22.26
C PRO A 11 -33.78 -23.91 22.01
N THR A 12 -33.37 -24.00 20.73
CA THR A 12 -32.03 -24.52 20.39
C THR A 12 -30.97 -23.56 20.86
N SER A 13 -29.70 -23.96 20.76
CA SER A 13 -28.54 -23.16 21.19
C SER A 13 -28.51 -21.74 20.60
N ASP A 14 -29.03 -21.58 19.38
CA ASP A 14 -28.96 -20.35 18.59
C ASP A 14 -30.09 -19.37 18.89
N TYR A 15 -31.10 -19.79 19.65
CA TYR A 15 -32.29 -19.01 19.97
C TYR A 15 -32.45 -18.82 21.47
N SER A 16 -33.10 -17.72 21.84
CA SER A 16 -33.62 -17.47 23.19
C SER A 16 -35.13 -17.38 23.15
N PHE A 17 -35.77 -17.81 24.24
CA PHE A 17 -37.19 -17.58 24.44
C PHE A 17 -37.44 -16.09 24.73
N VAL A 18 -38.46 -15.51 24.12
CA VAL A 18 -38.84 -14.12 24.32
C VAL A 18 -40.18 -14.05 25.10
N SER A 19 -41.22 -14.70 24.56
CA SER A 19 -42.55 -14.64 25.18
C SER A 19 -43.45 -15.71 24.63
N TRP A 20 -44.59 -15.90 25.28
CA TRP A 20 -45.74 -16.60 24.72
C TRP A 20 -46.73 -15.59 24.12
N THR A 21 -47.45 -16.00 23.10
CA THR A 21 -48.62 -15.33 22.57
C THR A 21 -49.79 -16.26 22.73
N GLY A 22 -50.91 -15.79 23.39
CA GLY A 22 -52.10 -16.56 23.69
C GLY A 22 -52.48 -16.47 25.16
N PRO A 23 -53.57 -17.16 25.61
CA PRO A 23 -54.10 -17.04 26.97
C PRO A 23 -53.27 -17.92 27.97
N VAL A 24 -52.03 -17.57 28.21
CA VAL A 24 -51.15 -18.22 29.18
C VAL A 24 -51.11 -17.46 30.50
N VAL A 25 -50.70 -18.10 31.58
CA VAL A 25 -50.63 -17.51 32.92
C VAL A 25 -49.44 -16.52 33.03
N ASP A 26 -48.30 -16.91 32.45
CA ASP A 26 -47.09 -16.06 32.41
C ASP A 26 -46.53 -16.07 30.99
N GLU A 27 -46.62 -14.92 30.32
CA GLU A 27 -46.14 -14.76 28.96
C GLU A 27 -44.60 -14.65 28.88
N SER A 28 -43.95 -14.31 29.98
CA SER A 28 -42.47 -14.01 30.03
C SER A 28 -41.65 -15.23 30.44
N SER A 29 -42.24 -16.22 31.09
CA SER A 29 -41.51 -17.43 31.52
C SER A 29 -41.52 -18.49 30.42
N SER A 30 -40.33 -19.10 30.18
CA SER A 30 -40.21 -20.23 29.23
C SER A 30 -41.06 -21.45 29.63
N THR A 31 -41.49 -21.52 30.88
CA THR A 31 -42.45 -22.50 31.38
C THR A 31 -43.69 -21.77 31.91
N THR A 32 -44.88 -22.16 31.46
CA THR A 32 -46.13 -21.51 31.85
C THR A 32 -47.30 -22.50 31.87
N GLU A 33 -48.44 -22.04 32.31
CA GLU A 33 -49.66 -22.82 32.32
C GLU A 33 -50.71 -22.15 31.45
N VAL A 34 -51.63 -22.96 30.92
CA VAL A 34 -52.84 -22.51 30.22
C VAL A 34 -54.06 -23.27 30.75
N ILE A 35 -55.13 -22.55 30.95
CA ILE A 35 -56.42 -23.14 31.30
C ILE A 35 -57.23 -23.30 30.01
N ILE A 36 -57.50 -24.53 29.61
CA ILE A 36 -58.27 -24.84 28.38
C ILE A 36 -59.73 -24.75 28.60
N LEU A 37 -60.38 -23.68 28.10
CA LEU A 37 -61.82 -23.47 28.16
C LEU A 37 -62.51 -23.71 26.81
N GLY A 38 -61.73 -23.83 25.70
CA GLY A 38 -62.23 -24.03 24.33
C GLY A 38 -61.05 -24.14 23.35
N PRO A 39 -61.31 -24.11 22.04
CA PRO A 39 -60.28 -24.08 21.04
C PRO A 39 -59.32 -22.89 21.30
N THR A 40 -58.00 -23.16 21.42
CA THR A 40 -56.97 -22.20 21.86
C THR A 40 -55.76 -22.34 21.01
N SER A 41 -55.20 -21.22 20.56
CA SER A 41 -53.89 -21.16 19.85
C SER A 41 -52.90 -20.46 20.75
N ILE A 42 -51.74 -21.07 20.88
CA ILE A 42 -50.61 -20.54 21.67
C ILE A 42 -49.33 -20.66 20.84
N SER A 43 -48.52 -19.63 20.87
CA SER A 43 -47.25 -19.60 20.18
C SER A 43 -46.12 -19.21 21.12
N ALA A 44 -44.99 -19.92 21.07
CA ALA A 44 -43.71 -19.48 21.67
C ALA A 44 -42.99 -18.58 20.69
N ASN A 45 -42.68 -17.38 21.11
CA ASN A 45 -41.89 -16.42 20.35
C ASN A 45 -40.40 -16.59 20.72
N LEU A 46 -39.59 -16.85 19.73
CA LEU A 46 -38.17 -17.07 19.90
C LEU A 46 -37.40 -16.01 19.11
N GLU A 47 -36.26 -15.56 19.64
CA GLU A 47 -35.39 -14.64 18.98
C GLU A 47 -34.00 -15.29 18.76
N LYS A 48 -33.45 -15.10 17.58
CA LYS A 48 -32.11 -15.58 17.29
C LYS A 48 -31.07 -14.74 18.03
N LYS A 49 -30.18 -15.40 18.78
CA LYS A 49 -29.10 -14.76 19.54
C LYS A 49 -28.14 -14.01 18.63
N THR A 50 -27.54 -12.96 19.17
CA THR A 50 -26.43 -12.23 18.53
C THR A 50 -25.13 -12.51 19.24
N THR A 51 -24.03 -12.30 18.52
CA THR A 51 -22.67 -12.34 19.04
C THR A 51 -21.85 -11.20 18.47
N ASP A 52 -20.81 -10.79 19.19
CA ASP A 52 -19.93 -9.71 18.75
C ASP A 52 -18.73 -10.27 17.96
N VAL A 53 -18.31 -9.48 16.97
CA VAL A 53 -17.13 -9.74 16.14
C VAL A 53 -16.18 -8.55 16.26
N THR A 54 -14.99 -8.79 16.77
CA THR A 54 -13.94 -7.79 16.80
C THR A 54 -13.23 -7.76 15.45
N LEU A 55 -13.14 -6.56 14.86
CA LEU A 55 -12.48 -6.32 13.58
C LEU A 55 -11.12 -5.69 13.84
N GLU A 56 -10.06 -6.39 13.45
CA GLU A 56 -8.68 -5.96 13.69
C GLU A 56 -7.89 -5.85 12.37
N VAL A 57 -6.95 -4.93 12.29
CA VAL A 57 -6.04 -4.75 11.16
C VAL A 57 -4.60 -5.02 11.61
N THR A 58 -3.88 -5.77 10.81
CA THR A 58 -2.43 -5.94 10.95
C THR A 58 -1.75 -5.51 9.66
N SER A 59 -0.69 -4.71 9.79
CA SER A 59 0.08 -4.24 8.65
C SER A 59 1.53 -4.69 8.73
N LEU A 60 2.03 -5.17 7.61
CA LEU A 60 3.40 -5.61 7.43
C LEU A 60 4.14 -4.65 6.50
N ASP A 61 5.42 -4.43 6.76
CA ASP A 61 6.29 -3.78 5.79
C ASP A 61 6.51 -4.70 4.55
N TYR A 62 7.21 -4.19 3.57
CA TYR A 62 7.49 -4.94 2.35
C TYR A 62 8.37 -6.19 2.57
N LEU A 63 9.07 -6.29 3.70
CA LEU A 63 9.87 -7.45 4.12
C LEU A 63 9.07 -8.45 4.97
N GLY A 64 7.84 -8.10 5.36
CA GLY A 64 6.96 -8.95 6.15
C GLY A 64 7.06 -8.74 7.66
N SER A 65 7.73 -7.69 8.12
CA SER A 65 7.76 -7.31 9.53
C SER A 65 6.56 -6.44 9.89
N THR A 66 6.01 -6.59 11.09
CA THR A 66 4.85 -5.80 11.53
C THR A 66 5.20 -4.31 11.63
N ILE A 67 4.40 -3.49 10.98
CA ILE A 67 4.50 -2.02 11.07
C ILE A 67 3.76 -1.56 12.32
N GLY A 68 4.47 -1.40 13.46
CA GLY A 68 4.00 -0.74 14.68
C GLY A 68 2.57 -1.06 15.18
N PRO A 69 2.17 -0.56 16.33
CA PRO A 69 0.87 -0.87 16.94
C PRO A 69 -0.29 0.00 16.43
N ASN A 70 -0.15 0.70 15.29
CA ASN A 70 -1.23 1.57 14.79
C ASN A 70 -2.15 0.77 13.85
N PRO A 71 -3.35 0.37 14.32
CA PRO A 71 -4.29 -0.44 13.53
C PRO A 71 -4.89 0.29 12.31
N SER A 72 -4.55 1.55 12.10
CA SER A 72 -5.09 2.38 11.01
C SER A 72 -4.20 2.45 9.78
N ILE A 73 -3.04 1.78 9.78
CA ILE A 73 -2.12 1.79 8.65
C ILE A 73 -2.37 0.55 7.81
N GLY A 74 -2.44 0.72 6.49
CA GLY A 74 -2.47 -0.35 5.51
C GLY A 74 -3.83 -0.68 4.95
N GLY A 75 -4.91 -0.44 5.67
CA GLY A 75 -6.26 -0.67 5.18
C GLY A 75 -7.32 -0.63 6.26
N LYS A 76 -8.57 -0.88 5.85
CA LYS A 76 -9.73 -0.95 6.72
C LYS A 76 -10.57 -2.17 6.44
N ILE A 77 -11.43 -2.53 7.40
CA ILE A 77 -12.43 -3.58 7.29
C ILE A 77 -13.83 -2.95 7.22
N GLU A 78 -14.63 -3.41 6.29
CA GLU A 78 -16.07 -3.16 6.24
C GLU A 78 -16.84 -4.45 6.52
N GLY A 79 -17.74 -4.40 7.48
CA GLY A 79 -18.59 -5.53 7.90
C GLY A 79 -19.21 -5.27 9.26
N PRO A 80 -20.22 -6.09 9.66
CA PRO A 80 -20.87 -5.91 10.93
C PRO A 80 -20.02 -6.37 12.13
N SER A 81 -20.07 -5.62 13.23
CA SER A 81 -19.44 -5.99 14.49
C SER A 81 -20.36 -6.77 15.44
N THR A 82 -21.66 -6.83 15.15
CA THR A 82 -22.65 -7.66 15.86
C THR A 82 -23.45 -8.42 14.83
N VAL A 83 -23.52 -9.73 14.97
CA VAL A 83 -24.11 -10.65 14.00
C VAL A 83 -25.04 -11.65 14.69
N LYS A 84 -26.01 -12.22 13.96
CA LYS A 84 -26.80 -13.34 14.44
C LYS A 84 -25.95 -14.61 14.39
N VAL A 85 -26.02 -15.38 15.47
CA VAL A 85 -25.27 -16.63 15.65
C VAL A 85 -25.48 -17.56 14.45
N ASN A 86 -24.37 -18.09 13.90
CA ASN A 86 -24.33 -19.01 12.76
C ASN A 86 -24.93 -18.49 11.43
N ASP A 87 -25.32 -17.21 11.34
CA ASP A 87 -25.60 -16.59 10.04
C ASP A 87 -24.31 -16.16 9.35
N SER A 88 -24.32 -16.17 8.03
CA SER A 88 -23.18 -15.80 7.20
C SER A 88 -23.23 -14.32 6.83
N TYR A 89 -22.13 -13.61 7.07
CA TYR A 89 -21.99 -12.18 6.78
C TYR A 89 -20.76 -11.90 5.93
N SER A 90 -20.89 -10.92 5.04
CA SER A 90 -19.79 -10.47 4.18
C SER A 90 -18.90 -9.47 4.90
N TYR A 91 -17.60 -9.66 4.75
CA TYR A 91 -16.54 -8.74 5.21
C TYR A 91 -15.64 -8.37 4.05
N ASN A 92 -15.32 -7.08 3.93
CA ASN A 92 -14.46 -6.55 2.89
C ASN A 92 -13.21 -5.94 3.52
N ALA A 93 -12.05 -6.41 3.11
CA ALA A 93 -10.76 -5.80 3.41
C ALA A 93 -10.40 -4.81 2.30
N LEU A 94 -10.24 -3.55 2.63
CA LEU A 94 -9.97 -2.45 1.70
C LEU A 94 -8.57 -1.91 1.95
N PRO A 95 -7.56 -2.26 1.09
CA PRO A 95 -6.21 -1.73 1.21
C PRO A 95 -6.19 -0.22 1.01
N GLU A 96 -5.34 0.47 1.75
CA GLU A 96 -4.96 1.85 1.46
C GLU A 96 -3.92 1.91 0.34
N SER A 97 -3.71 3.13 -0.20
CA SER A 97 -2.67 3.36 -1.21
C SER A 97 -1.31 2.89 -0.70
N GLY A 98 -0.59 2.14 -1.52
CA GLY A 98 0.71 1.58 -1.16
C GLY A 98 0.66 0.27 -0.38
N PHE A 99 -0.51 -0.30 -0.17
CA PHE A 99 -0.68 -1.60 0.48
C PHE A 99 -1.47 -2.57 -0.40
N ARG A 100 -1.29 -3.85 -0.13
CA ARG A 100 -2.10 -4.94 -0.66
C ARG A 100 -2.67 -5.77 0.47
N PHE A 101 -3.86 -6.31 0.29
CA PHE A 101 -4.42 -7.31 1.18
C PHE A 101 -3.66 -8.63 1.04
N LEU A 102 -3.36 -9.29 2.16
CA LEU A 102 -2.74 -10.61 2.20
C LEU A 102 -3.75 -11.71 2.53
N SER A 103 -4.40 -11.60 3.68
CA SER A 103 -5.29 -12.63 4.18
C SER A 103 -6.16 -12.13 5.32
N TRP A 104 -7.27 -12.84 5.51
CA TRP A 104 -8.01 -12.87 6.77
C TRP A 104 -7.38 -13.90 7.71
N GLN A 105 -7.25 -13.57 8.97
CA GLN A 105 -6.65 -14.41 9.98
C GLN A 105 -7.53 -14.46 11.24
N ASP A 106 -7.40 -15.56 12.01
CA ASP A 106 -7.88 -15.63 13.38
C ASP A 106 -6.86 -15.03 14.39
N GLN A 107 -7.21 -15.00 15.67
CA GLN A 107 -6.34 -14.52 16.74
C GLN A 107 -5.05 -15.35 16.92
N GLN A 108 -5.02 -16.56 16.42
CA GLN A 108 -3.86 -17.46 16.45
C GLN A 108 -2.94 -17.27 15.25
N GLY A 109 -3.32 -16.36 14.30
CA GLY A 109 -2.58 -16.11 13.07
C GLY A 109 -2.83 -17.13 11.96
N SER A 110 -3.82 -18.01 12.13
CA SER A 110 -4.19 -18.97 11.09
C SER A 110 -4.97 -18.28 9.98
N THR A 111 -4.64 -18.56 8.72
CA THR A 111 -5.33 -17.98 7.57
C THR A 111 -6.74 -18.55 7.43
N LEU A 112 -7.73 -17.68 7.45
CA LEU A 112 -9.14 -17.99 7.22
C LEU A 112 -9.52 -17.86 5.73
N SER A 113 -8.99 -16.86 5.03
CA SER A 113 -9.23 -16.62 3.61
C SER A 113 -8.15 -15.72 3.02
N SER A 114 -7.85 -15.89 1.72
CA SER A 114 -7.01 -15.00 0.92
C SER A 114 -7.83 -14.08 -0.01
N ASN A 115 -9.16 -14.18 0.00
CA ASN A 115 -10.01 -13.28 -0.77
C ASN A 115 -10.33 -12.03 0.06
N PRO A 116 -10.13 -10.82 -0.47
CA PRO A 116 -10.42 -9.59 0.28
C PRO A 116 -11.90 -9.46 0.66
N THR A 117 -12.82 -9.98 -0.16
CA THR A 117 -14.23 -10.13 0.20
C THR A 117 -14.47 -11.58 0.60
N SER A 118 -14.84 -11.81 1.85
CA SER A 118 -15.07 -13.14 2.39
C SER A 118 -16.32 -13.19 3.26
N PHE A 119 -16.87 -14.40 3.42
CA PHE A 119 -18.05 -14.65 4.23
C PHE A 119 -17.67 -15.48 5.45
N PHE A 120 -18.06 -15.00 6.63
CA PHE A 120 -17.83 -15.71 7.89
C PHE A 120 -19.12 -15.85 8.68
N SER A 121 -19.20 -16.90 9.51
CA SER A 121 -20.26 -17.15 10.47
C SER A 121 -19.65 -17.42 11.84
N PHE A 122 -20.30 -16.95 12.90
CA PHE A 122 -19.79 -17.03 14.27
C PHE A 122 -20.81 -17.63 15.21
N SER A 123 -20.40 -18.56 16.06
CA SER A 123 -21.24 -19.17 17.09
C SER A 123 -21.08 -18.52 18.47
N SER A 124 -20.00 -17.73 18.66
CA SER A 124 -19.63 -17.06 19.90
C SER A 124 -18.80 -15.81 19.58
N PRO A 125 -18.52 -14.94 20.57
CA PRO A 125 -17.63 -13.78 20.36
C PRO A 125 -16.31 -14.20 19.75
N SER A 126 -15.88 -13.51 18.71
CA SER A 126 -14.72 -13.87 17.88
C SER A 126 -14.05 -12.61 17.36
N SER A 127 -12.76 -12.75 16.95
CA SER A 127 -12.04 -11.72 16.20
C SER A 127 -11.69 -12.22 14.81
N ILE A 128 -11.72 -11.33 13.84
CA ILE A 128 -11.11 -11.52 12.52
C ILE A 128 -10.12 -10.40 12.26
N ILE A 129 -8.97 -10.76 11.70
CA ILE A 129 -7.87 -9.85 11.43
C ILE A 129 -7.66 -9.77 9.93
N ALA A 130 -7.72 -8.56 9.36
CA ALA A 130 -7.29 -8.30 7.99
C ALA A 130 -5.80 -7.95 8.00
N SER A 131 -5.00 -8.75 7.31
CA SER A 131 -3.56 -8.53 7.15
C SER A 131 -3.27 -7.83 5.83
N PHE A 132 -2.52 -6.71 5.88
CA PHE A 132 -2.08 -5.94 4.72
C PHE A 132 -0.56 -5.88 4.67
N GLN A 133 0.00 -5.75 3.47
CA GLN A 133 1.44 -5.60 3.28
C GLN A 133 1.74 -4.38 2.42
N GLN A 134 2.74 -3.62 2.85
CA GLN A 134 3.26 -2.49 2.09
C GLN A 134 3.84 -2.96 0.76
N LEU A 135 3.50 -2.27 -0.31
CA LEU A 135 4.06 -2.47 -1.64
C LEU A 135 5.50 -1.96 -1.69
N SER A 136 6.27 -2.54 -2.59
CA SER A 136 7.62 -2.05 -2.92
C SER A 136 7.85 -2.17 -4.42
N TYR A 137 8.77 -1.36 -4.94
CA TYR A 137 9.00 -1.25 -6.37
C TYR A 137 10.49 -1.33 -6.68
N PRO A 138 10.88 -2.07 -7.72
CA PRO A 138 12.22 -2.00 -8.26
C PRO A 138 12.45 -0.62 -8.87
N ILE A 139 13.53 0.02 -8.46
CA ILE A 139 14.05 1.25 -9.03
C ILE A 139 15.42 0.92 -9.64
N ASN A 140 15.55 1.17 -10.91
CA ASN A 140 16.76 0.96 -11.68
C ASN A 140 17.34 2.31 -12.10
N VAL A 141 18.67 2.43 -12.04
CA VAL A 141 19.37 3.62 -12.52
C VAL A 141 20.44 3.19 -13.49
N TYR A 142 20.37 3.68 -14.71
CA TYR A 142 21.38 3.40 -15.75
C TYR A 142 21.92 4.71 -16.32
N SER A 143 23.26 4.83 -16.37
CA SER A 143 23.88 5.81 -17.25
C SER A 143 24.05 5.17 -18.64
N ASN A 144 23.36 5.69 -19.64
CA ASN A 144 23.44 5.20 -21.01
C ASN A 144 24.86 5.33 -21.59
N SER A 145 25.68 6.23 -21.03
CA SER A 145 27.06 6.48 -21.40
C SER A 145 27.92 6.48 -20.15
N PRO A 146 28.46 5.33 -19.71
CA PRO A 146 29.23 5.22 -18.46
C PRO A 146 30.49 6.07 -18.41
N ASP A 147 31.07 6.37 -19.59
CA ASP A 147 32.23 7.21 -19.73
C ASP A 147 31.92 8.72 -19.60
N GLU A 148 30.67 9.11 -19.78
CA GLU A 148 30.23 10.50 -19.72
C GLU A 148 29.89 10.94 -18.28
N GLY A 149 29.57 9.97 -17.40
CA GLY A 149 29.25 10.25 -16.01
C GLY A 149 28.65 9.06 -15.26
N ARG A 150 28.35 9.29 -13.99
CA ARG A 150 27.79 8.30 -13.08
C ARG A 150 26.73 8.92 -12.17
N VAL A 151 25.98 8.08 -11.46
CA VAL A 151 25.01 8.50 -10.44
C VAL A 151 25.56 8.14 -9.05
N GLN A 152 25.36 9.02 -8.10
CA GLN A 152 25.40 8.71 -6.67
C GLN A 152 23.95 8.60 -6.17
N TRP A 153 23.55 7.42 -5.72
CA TRP A 153 22.29 7.20 -5.05
C TRP A 153 22.55 7.20 -3.55
N ILE A 154 21.98 8.17 -2.84
CA ILE A 154 22.22 8.36 -1.40
C ILE A 154 21.61 7.16 -0.64
N GLY A 155 22.45 6.49 0.16
CA GLY A 155 22.08 5.29 0.90
C GLY A 155 22.25 3.96 0.13
N VAL A 156 22.51 3.99 -1.20
CA VAL A 156 22.72 2.79 -2.02
C VAL A 156 24.15 2.68 -2.52
N GLY A 157 24.70 3.74 -3.12
CA GLY A 157 26.07 3.73 -3.66
C GLY A 157 26.28 4.67 -4.83
N SER A 158 27.36 4.45 -5.58
CA SER A 158 27.66 5.20 -6.80
C SER A 158 28.08 4.26 -7.92
N GLY A 159 27.58 4.52 -9.12
CA GLY A 159 27.87 3.70 -10.30
C GLY A 159 27.20 4.20 -11.56
N SER A 160 27.42 3.47 -12.65
CA SER A 160 26.71 3.66 -13.92
C SER A 160 25.48 2.76 -14.04
N SER A 161 25.36 1.75 -13.17
CA SER A 161 24.18 0.90 -13.06
C SER A 161 23.96 0.60 -11.59
N LEU A 162 22.80 0.97 -11.06
CA LEU A 162 22.39 0.77 -9.67
C LEU A 162 20.95 0.28 -9.66
N GLU A 163 20.63 -0.62 -8.73
CA GLU A 163 19.27 -1.12 -8.52
C GLU A 163 18.96 -1.26 -7.03
N SER A 164 17.71 -1.06 -6.68
CA SER A 164 17.20 -1.31 -5.32
C SER A 164 15.70 -1.53 -5.35
N VAL A 165 15.20 -2.28 -4.37
CA VAL A 165 13.77 -2.39 -4.10
C VAL A 165 13.42 -1.38 -3.03
N VAL A 166 12.50 -0.47 -3.35
CA VAL A 166 12.15 0.68 -2.51
C VAL A 166 10.68 0.58 -2.09
N PRO A 167 10.36 0.73 -0.78
CA PRO A 167 8.98 0.72 -0.30
C PRO A 167 8.16 1.88 -0.90
N HIS A 168 6.86 1.63 -1.12
CA HIS A 168 5.91 2.68 -1.50
C HIS A 168 5.93 3.84 -0.50
N GLY A 169 5.92 5.06 -1.01
CA GLY A 169 5.91 6.28 -0.20
C GLY A 169 7.29 6.70 0.33
N SER A 170 8.36 5.94 0.01
CA SER A 170 9.72 6.37 0.33
C SER A 170 10.21 7.44 -0.64
N THR A 171 11.01 8.38 -0.14
CA THR A 171 11.71 9.35 -0.95
C THR A 171 13.13 8.88 -1.22
N ILE A 172 13.54 8.83 -2.47
CA ILE A 172 14.91 8.54 -2.90
C ILE A 172 15.61 9.81 -3.37
N GLN A 173 16.92 9.89 -3.14
CA GLN A 173 17.74 11.03 -3.51
C GLN A 173 18.95 10.58 -4.31
N MET A 174 19.21 11.25 -5.44
CA MET A 174 20.28 10.93 -6.38
C MET A 174 20.99 12.19 -6.83
N ILE A 175 22.27 12.03 -7.20
CA ILE A 175 23.09 13.11 -7.77
C ILE A 175 23.77 12.58 -9.03
N ALA A 176 23.49 13.20 -10.17
CA ALA A 176 24.22 12.96 -11.39
C ALA A 176 25.60 13.62 -11.31
N LYS A 177 26.66 12.84 -11.61
CA LYS A 177 28.06 13.30 -11.58
C LYS A 177 28.68 13.13 -12.95
N PRO A 178 28.73 14.22 -13.76
CA PRO A 178 29.35 14.18 -15.05
C PRO A 178 30.90 13.92 -14.95
N ALA A 179 31.45 13.28 -15.96
CA ALA A 179 32.91 13.18 -16.15
C ALA A 179 33.50 14.55 -16.51
N SER A 180 34.83 14.66 -16.52
CA SER A 180 35.55 15.94 -16.68
C SER A 180 35.15 16.74 -17.91
N ASP A 181 34.88 16.07 -19.03
CA ASP A 181 34.59 16.69 -20.32
C ASP A 181 33.08 16.84 -20.64
N PHE A 182 32.26 16.54 -19.65
CA PHE A 182 30.82 16.54 -19.78
C PHE A 182 30.16 17.47 -18.76
N VAL A 183 28.91 17.84 -19.06
CA VAL A 183 27.98 18.54 -18.16
C VAL A 183 26.70 17.73 -18.10
N PHE A 184 26.01 17.79 -16.96
CA PHE A 184 24.68 17.23 -16.81
C PHE A 184 23.68 18.04 -17.62
N SER A 185 22.81 17.36 -18.35
CA SER A 185 21.74 17.99 -19.13
C SER A 185 20.39 17.89 -18.41
N HIS A 186 19.91 16.67 -18.19
CA HIS A 186 18.62 16.40 -17.55
C HIS A 186 18.52 14.94 -17.08
N TRP A 187 17.45 14.65 -16.34
CA TRP A 187 17.04 13.30 -16.01
C TRP A 187 15.94 12.80 -16.95
N GLU A 188 15.99 11.51 -17.29
CA GLU A 188 14.96 10.77 -17.99
C GLU A 188 14.40 9.63 -17.13
N SER A 189 13.14 9.27 -17.35
CA SER A 189 12.49 8.11 -16.75
C SER A 189 11.48 7.49 -17.71
N ASP A 190 11.27 6.18 -17.57
CA ASP A 190 10.26 5.42 -18.31
C ASP A 190 8.83 5.59 -17.74
N ASN A 191 8.72 5.81 -16.42
CA ASN A 191 7.43 5.80 -15.71
C ASN A 191 7.17 7.03 -14.82
N LEU A 192 8.16 7.91 -14.65
CA LEU A 192 8.02 9.12 -13.84
C LEU A 192 8.06 10.35 -14.74
N ASP A 193 7.18 11.31 -14.46
CA ASP A 193 7.23 12.60 -15.16
C ASP A 193 8.36 13.44 -14.57
N LEU A 194 9.51 13.41 -15.27
CA LEU A 194 10.70 14.23 -14.98
C LEU A 194 10.89 15.34 -16.00
N PHE A 195 9.82 15.77 -16.65
CA PHE A 195 9.87 16.79 -17.70
C PHE A 195 10.57 18.07 -17.20
N ASN A 196 11.64 18.48 -17.91
CA ASN A 196 12.47 19.65 -17.56
C ASN A 196 13.25 19.56 -16.22
N HIS A 197 13.51 18.35 -15.69
CA HIS A 197 14.38 18.23 -14.52
C HIS A 197 15.87 18.39 -14.91
N THR A 198 16.34 19.62 -14.93
CA THR A 198 17.71 20.02 -15.39
C THR A 198 18.69 20.18 -14.24
N GLU A 199 18.31 19.92 -13.00
CA GLU A 199 19.20 19.93 -11.86
C GLU A 199 19.87 18.56 -11.68
N PRO A 200 21.18 18.50 -11.40
CA PRO A 200 21.86 17.22 -11.14
C PRO A 200 21.35 16.46 -9.93
N PHE A 201 20.82 17.16 -8.93
CA PHE A 201 20.16 16.56 -7.77
C PHE A 201 18.72 16.20 -8.12
N LEU A 202 18.34 14.95 -7.86
CA LEU A 202 17.00 14.44 -8.07
C LEU A 202 16.46 13.88 -6.76
N GLU A 203 15.25 14.31 -6.38
CA GLU A 203 14.48 13.74 -5.30
C GLU A 203 13.14 13.20 -5.86
N VAL A 204 12.82 11.94 -5.55
CA VAL A 204 11.65 11.25 -6.09
C VAL A 204 10.90 10.53 -4.99
N LEU A 205 9.58 10.75 -4.92
CA LEU A 205 8.66 9.93 -4.13
C LEU A 205 8.30 8.66 -4.92
N VAL A 206 8.60 7.50 -4.36
CA VAL A 206 8.40 6.20 -5.01
C VAL A 206 6.97 5.71 -4.82
N THR A 207 6.20 5.69 -5.89
CA THR A 207 4.82 5.18 -5.92
C THR A 207 4.63 4.06 -6.94
N GLN A 208 5.65 3.79 -7.75
CA GLN A 208 5.66 2.75 -8.78
C GLN A 208 7.12 2.39 -9.16
N SER A 209 7.30 1.32 -9.94
CA SER A 209 8.60 0.98 -10.51
C SER A 209 9.05 2.02 -11.52
N ALA A 210 10.35 2.29 -11.58
CA ALA A 210 10.92 3.22 -12.55
C ALA A 210 12.35 2.86 -12.92
N THR A 211 12.72 3.22 -14.15
CA THR A 211 14.07 3.32 -14.62
C THR A 211 14.44 4.79 -14.75
N LEU A 212 15.58 5.20 -14.20
CA LEU A 212 16.07 6.57 -14.17
C LEU A 212 17.39 6.63 -14.92
N SER A 213 17.55 7.60 -15.80
CA SER A 213 18.79 7.82 -16.56
C SER A 213 19.20 9.28 -16.52
N PRO A 214 20.44 9.60 -16.11
CA PRO A 214 21.03 10.93 -16.31
C PRO A 214 21.47 11.05 -17.77
N VAL A 215 21.21 12.20 -18.35
CA VAL A 215 21.71 12.57 -19.67
C VAL A 215 22.84 13.58 -19.51
N PHE A 216 23.98 13.28 -20.12
CA PHE A 216 25.15 14.16 -20.14
C PHE A 216 25.41 14.68 -21.55
N THR A 217 25.98 15.85 -21.66
CA THR A 217 26.41 16.47 -22.93
C THR A 217 27.84 16.89 -22.83
N ALA A 218 28.59 16.75 -23.93
CA ALA A 218 29.99 17.20 -23.97
C ALA A 218 30.07 18.72 -23.76
N LYS A 219 31.08 19.14 -23.03
CA LYS A 219 31.40 20.56 -22.90
C LYS A 219 31.78 21.14 -24.28
N SER A 220 31.17 22.28 -24.62
CA SER A 220 31.59 22.99 -25.82
C SER A 220 32.99 23.55 -25.62
N LEU A 221 33.86 23.24 -26.54
CA LEU A 221 35.18 23.90 -26.56
C LEU A 221 34.99 25.37 -26.93
N PRO A 222 35.69 26.28 -26.26
CA PRO A 222 35.67 27.68 -26.66
C PRO A 222 36.21 27.80 -28.09
N SER A 223 35.47 28.50 -28.95
CA SER A 223 35.96 28.83 -30.30
C SER A 223 36.69 30.17 -30.28
N ILE A 224 37.85 30.17 -30.90
CA ILE A 224 38.62 31.41 -31.07
C ILE A 224 38.60 31.76 -32.54
N THR A 225 38.08 32.97 -32.85
CA THR A 225 38.09 33.51 -34.21
C THR A 225 39.22 34.54 -34.32
N PHE A 226 40.17 34.30 -35.25
CA PHE A 226 41.23 35.23 -35.53
C PHE A 226 40.85 36.13 -36.69
N GLN A 227 41.00 37.43 -36.52
CA GLN A 227 40.85 38.42 -37.60
C GLN A 227 42.15 39.18 -37.76
N ILE A 228 42.65 39.23 -38.97
CA ILE A 228 43.80 40.04 -39.35
C ILE A 228 43.26 41.33 -40.01
N ASN A 229 43.65 42.44 -39.45
CA ASN A 229 43.23 43.73 -39.98
C ASN A 229 44.46 44.72 -40.02
N PRO A 230 44.93 45.16 -41.20
CA PRO A 230 44.39 44.85 -42.53
C PRO A 230 44.73 43.42 -42.97
N SER A 231 43.86 42.80 -43.80
CA SER A 231 43.94 41.40 -44.25
C SER A 231 45.21 41.06 -45.09
N ILE A 232 45.98 42.02 -45.46
CA ILE A 232 47.24 41.89 -46.21
C ILE A 232 48.48 41.95 -45.30
N GLY A 233 48.33 42.06 -43.98
CA GLY A 233 49.42 42.29 -43.04
C GLY A 233 50.13 41.03 -42.52
N GLY A 234 49.64 39.81 -42.78
CA GLY A 234 50.22 38.59 -42.30
C GLY A 234 49.20 37.46 -42.00
N ASN A 235 49.67 36.34 -41.41
CA ASN A 235 48.82 35.23 -40.99
C ASN A 235 48.89 35.12 -39.46
N ALA A 236 47.75 34.76 -38.82
CA ALA A 236 47.70 34.34 -37.43
C ALA A 236 47.41 32.83 -37.38
N THR A 237 48.19 32.13 -36.61
CA THR A 237 47.99 30.69 -36.36
C THR A 237 47.87 30.43 -34.85
N HIS A 238 47.22 29.34 -34.49
CA HIS A 238 47.17 28.90 -33.10
C HIS A 238 47.52 27.42 -33.01
N GLU A 239 48.16 27.03 -31.93
CA GLU A 239 48.32 25.64 -31.55
C GLU A 239 47.55 25.36 -30.27
N ILE A 240 46.81 24.24 -30.26
CA ILE A 240 46.12 23.79 -29.05
C ILE A 240 47.08 22.89 -28.29
N SER A 241 47.56 23.34 -27.14
CA SER A 241 48.29 22.50 -26.21
C SER A 241 47.33 21.58 -25.45
N SER A 242 47.57 20.28 -25.46
CA SER A 242 46.82 19.28 -24.72
C SER A 242 47.05 19.33 -23.19
N ILE A 243 47.82 20.29 -22.70
CA ILE A 243 48.11 20.49 -21.29
C ILE A 243 47.52 21.85 -20.88
N GLU A 244 46.47 21.86 -20.09
CA GLU A 244 45.88 22.99 -19.37
C GLU A 244 45.20 24.10 -20.17
N ASN A 245 44.42 23.81 -21.24
CA ASN A 245 43.67 24.84 -21.95
C ASN A 245 44.43 26.15 -22.25
N THR A 246 45.72 26.06 -22.47
CA THR A 246 46.57 27.19 -22.76
C THR A 246 46.78 27.30 -24.28
N PHE A 247 46.38 28.44 -24.84
CA PHE A 247 46.57 28.74 -26.25
C PHE A 247 47.83 29.55 -26.42
N LEU A 248 48.78 29.07 -27.23
CA LEU A 248 49.92 29.86 -27.66
C LEU A 248 49.55 30.57 -28.97
N ILE A 249 49.59 31.89 -28.96
CA ILE A 249 49.39 32.71 -30.17
C ILE A 249 50.77 33.16 -30.65
N THR A 250 51.15 32.73 -31.84
CA THR A 250 52.35 33.26 -32.53
C THR A 250 51.91 34.20 -33.65
N ALA A 251 52.42 35.41 -33.69
CA ALA A 251 52.19 36.41 -34.72
C ALA A 251 53.35 36.38 -35.75
#